data_ce700098acc67f34dcf070ced3ed60bf
#
_entry.id   ce700098acc67f34dcf070ced3ed60bf
#
_cell.length_a   1.000
_cell.length_b   1.000
_cell.length_c   1.000
_cell.angle_alpha   90.00
_cell.angle_beta   90.00
_cell.angle_gamma   90.00
#
_symmetry.space_group_name_H-M   'P 1'
#
loop_
_entity.id
_entity.type
_entity.pdbx_description
1 polymer ?
#
loop_
_entity_poly.entity_id
_entity_poly.type
_entity_poly.pdbx_seq_one_letter_code
_entity_poly.pdbx_strand_id
1 'polypeptide(L)'
;GILTARGGLTSHAAVVARGLGVPAVVGAEALRVFPGAGRALAEGVEIREGDLLTLDGGTGEVYLGAVPLVEAGGEALLEKLLSWAEPHRRLGVRANADTPEDARRARAFGAEGIGLCRTEHMFFREDRLPWVRRLILAETPEEEALALERLFCFQKEDFKEILRAMDGLPVTVRLLDPPLHEFLPPLEALARRAEEGDEEAGRLLRRAEALKEANPMLG
;
A
#
# COMPACT_ATOMS: atom_id res chain seq x y z
N GLY A 1 -5.60 2.58 -14.23
CA GLY A 1 -4.61 3.69 -14.26
C GLY A 1 -4.77 4.63 -13.08
N ILE A 2 -3.81 5.52 -12.90
CA ILE A 2 -3.81 6.55 -11.84
C ILE A 2 -3.72 7.93 -12.46
N LEU A 3 -4.66 8.82 -12.09
CA LEU A 3 -4.68 10.21 -12.53
C LEU A 3 -4.71 11.13 -11.31
N THR A 4 -3.74 12.05 -11.18
CA THR A 4 -3.68 12.98 -10.06
C THR A 4 -3.48 14.42 -10.49
N ALA A 5 -4.14 15.36 -9.78
CA ALA A 5 -4.00 16.80 -10.01
C ALA A 5 -2.63 17.34 -9.56
N ARG A 6 -1.99 16.69 -8.60
CA ARG A 6 -0.71 17.10 -8.01
C ARG A 6 0.27 15.93 -7.95
N GLY A 7 1.55 16.25 -7.92
CA GLY A 7 2.63 15.28 -7.83
C GLY A 7 3.53 15.30 -9.05
N GLY A 8 4.71 14.72 -8.91
CA GLY A 8 5.68 14.54 -9.98
C GLY A 8 6.02 13.07 -10.19
N LEU A 9 7.02 12.78 -11.02
CA LEU A 9 7.48 11.42 -11.35
C LEU A 9 7.96 10.60 -10.14
N THR A 10 8.32 11.26 -9.05
CA THR A 10 8.75 10.64 -7.78
C THR A 10 7.66 10.65 -6.70
N SER A 11 6.45 11.12 -7.03
CA SER A 11 5.33 11.09 -6.09
C SER A 11 4.92 9.67 -5.73
N HIS A 12 4.30 9.51 -4.58
CA HIS A 12 3.78 8.21 -4.13
C HIS A 12 2.85 7.57 -5.18
N ALA A 13 1.97 8.35 -5.79
CA ALA A 13 1.07 7.88 -6.84
C ALA A 13 1.82 7.31 -8.06
N ALA A 14 2.89 7.98 -8.50
CA ALA A 14 3.71 7.51 -9.61
C ALA A 14 4.50 6.24 -9.26
N VAL A 15 5.02 6.15 -8.03
CA VAL A 15 5.73 4.97 -7.54
C VAL A 15 4.79 3.77 -7.45
N VAL A 16 3.60 3.97 -6.87
CA VAL A 16 2.58 2.91 -6.76
C VAL A 16 2.11 2.44 -8.14
N ALA A 17 1.85 3.35 -9.08
CA ALA A 17 1.45 2.99 -10.43
C ALA A 17 2.49 2.10 -11.14
N ARG A 18 3.77 2.43 -11.00
CA ARG A 18 4.87 1.59 -11.54
C ARG A 18 4.88 0.21 -10.88
N GLY A 19 4.74 0.15 -9.56
CA GLY A 19 4.65 -1.12 -8.82
C GLY A 19 3.48 -1.99 -9.27
N LEU A 20 2.35 -1.36 -9.62
CA LEU A 20 1.16 -2.04 -10.13
C LEU A 20 1.23 -2.35 -11.63
N GLY A 21 2.20 -1.81 -12.38
CA GLY A 21 2.28 -1.94 -13.83
C GLY A 21 1.12 -1.26 -14.57
N VAL A 22 0.57 -0.18 -14.01
CA VAL A 22 -0.55 0.56 -14.61
C VAL A 22 -0.11 1.96 -15.07
N PRO A 23 -0.70 2.50 -16.16
CA PRO A 23 -0.39 3.85 -16.60
C PRO A 23 -0.75 4.89 -15.54
N ALA A 24 0.07 5.94 -15.44
CA ALA A 24 -0.18 7.06 -14.53
C ALA A 24 0.09 8.40 -15.21
N VAL A 25 -0.84 9.33 -15.02
CA VAL A 25 -0.67 10.73 -15.33
C VAL A 25 -0.73 11.51 -14.02
N VAL A 26 0.40 12.10 -13.62
CA VAL A 26 0.53 12.81 -12.34
C VAL A 26 0.85 14.27 -12.57
N GLY A 27 0.34 15.15 -11.68
CA GLY A 27 0.55 16.58 -11.83
C GLY A 27 -0.30 17.23 -12.94
N ALA A 28 -1.48 16.67 -13.20
CA ALA A 28 -2.46 17.28 -14.13
C ALA A 28 -3.09 18.50 -13.47
N GLU A 29 -2.43 19.66 -13.52
CA GLU A 29 -2.82 20.89 -12.79
C GLU A 29 -4.21 21.42 -13.20
N ALA A 30 -4.63 21.12 -14.43
CA ALA A 30 -5.97 21.47 -14.92
C ALA A 30 -7.09 20.66 -14.25
N LEU A 31 -6.76 19.51 -13.61
CA LEU A 31 -7.72 18.62 -12.97
C LEU A 31 -8.13 19.16 -11.59
N ARG A 32 -9.44 19.37 -11.41
CA ARG A 32 -10.05 19.71 -10.12
C ARG A 32 -10.98 18.59 -9.69
N VAL A 33 -10.63 17.91 -8.61
CA VAL A 33 -11.40 16.79 -8.07
C VAL A 33 -12.33 17.27 -6.95
N PHE A 34 -13.59 16.84 -7.00
CA PHE A 34 -14.62 17.11 -5.98
C PHE A 34 -15.11 15.79 -5.37
N PRO A 35 -14.39 15.24 -4.39
CA PRO A 35 -14.67 13.89 -3.88
C PRO A 35 -16.08 13.75 -3.31
N GLY A 36 -16.59 14.80 -2.62
CA GLY A 36 -17.94 14.78 -2.05
C GLY A 36 -19.07 14.89 -3.08
N ALA A 37 -18.75 15.21 -4.35
CA ALA A 37 -19.71 15.32 -5.43
C ALA A 37 -19.56 14.22 -6.50
N GLY A 38 -18.62 13.26 -6.30
CA GLY A 38 -18.37 12.18 -7.25
C GLY A 38 -18.00 12.65 -8.66
N ARG A 39 -17.30 13.79 -8.77
CA ARG A 39 -16.93 14.38 -10.07
C ARG A 39 -15.59 15.08 -10.05
N ALA A 40 -15.03 15.25 -11.25
CA ALA A 40 -13.88 16.09 -11.50
C ALA A 40 -14.12 17.00 -12.72
N LEU A 41 -13.36 18.08 -12.82
CA LEU A 41 -13.36 19.00 -13.96
C LEU A 41 -11.93 19.13 -14.48
N ALA A 42 -11.75 19.06 -15.80
CA ALA A 42 -10.50 19.33 -16.47
C ALA A 42 -10.76 20.07 -17.76
N GLU A 43 -10.18 21.27 -17.92
CA GLU A 43 -10.30 22.10 -19.15
C GLU A 43 -11.74 22.27 -19.67
N GLY A 44 -12.70 22.42 -18.77
CA GLY A 44 -14.13 22.57 -19.11
C GLY A 44 -14.88 21.26 -19.34
N VAL A 45 -14.19 20.11 -19.27
CA VAL A 45 -14.80 18.78 -19.38
C VAL A 45 -15.15 18.28 -17.98
N GLU A 46 -16.40 17.86 -17.76
CA GLU A 46 -16.84 17.20 -16.54
C GLU A 46 -16.63 15.69 -16.66
N ILE A 47 -15.98 15.12 -15.66
CA ILE A 47 -15.73 13.69 -15.50
C ILE A 47 -16.51 13.25 -14.26
N ARG A 48 -17.32 12.21 -14.36
CA ARG A 48 -18.15 11.69 -13.27
C ARG A 48 -17.63 10.33 -12.79
N GLU A 49 -17.96 9.99 -11.57
CA GLU A 49 -17.70 8.66 -11.05
C GLU A 49 -18.39 7.60 -11.93
N GLY A 50 -17.60 6.60 -12.36
CA GLY A 50 -18.01 5.56 -13.30
C GLY A 50 -17.68 5.85 -14.76
N ASP A 51 -17.25 7.06 -15.12
CA ASP A 51 -16.80 7.37 -16.47
C ASP A 51 -15.53 6.61 -16.82
N LEU A 52 -15.46 6.11 -18.04
CA LEU A 52 -14.28 5.44 -18.57
C LEU A 52 -13.26 6.45 -19.08
N LEU A 53 -12.04 6.36 -18.61
CA LEU A 53 -10.90 7.15 -19.07
C LEU A 53 -9.80 6.26 -19.62
N THR A 54 -9.15 6.71 -20.68
CA THR A 54 -7.90 6.11 -21.17
C THR A 54 -6.75 7.05 -20.85
N LEU A 55 -5.69 6.51 -20.25
CA LEU A 55 -4.51 7.27 -19.84
C LEU A 55 -3.31 6.85 -20.67
N ASP A 56 -2.61 7.81 -21.27
CA ASP A 56 -1.30 7.63 -21.87
C ASP A 56 -0.22 8.14 -20.89
N GLY A 57 0.45 7.22 -20.22
CA GLY A 57 1.52 7.56 -19.27
C GLY A 57 2.81 8.04 -19.96
N GLY A 58 2.96 7.84 -21.26
CA GLY A 58 4.11 8.29 -22.04
C GLY A 58 4.00 9.75 -22.45
N THR A 59 2.83 10.15 -22.99
CA THR A 59 2.57 11.53 -23.43
C THR A 59 1.98 12.40 -22.32
N GLY A 60 1.35 11.80 -21.31
CA GLY A 60 0.61 12.49 -20.26
C GLY A 60 -0.82 12.88 -20.68
N GLU A 61 -1.30 12.35 -21.80
CA GLU A 61 -2.63 12.61 -22.30
C GLU A 61 -3.70 11.75 -21.61
N VAL A 62 -4.88 12.34 -21.46
CA VAL A 62 -6.06 11.70 -20.87
C VAL A 62 -7.23 11.82 -21.81
N TYR A 63 -7.81 10.70 -22.18
CA TYR A 63 -8.93 10.64 -23.12
C TYR A 63 -10.20 10.21 -22.38
N LEU A 64 -11.31 10.87 -22.69
CA LEU A 64 -12.62 10.43 -22.24
C LEU A 64 -13.09 9.25 -23.12
N GLY A 65 -13.43 8.13 -22.49
CA GLY A 65 -13.85 6.90 -23.16
C GLY A 65 -12.71 5.92 -23.43
N ALA A 66 -13.04 4.85 -24.16
CA ALA A 66 -12.09 3.82 -24.58
C ALA A 66 -11.37 4.23 -25.88
N VAL A 67 -10.05 4.18 -25.85
CA VAL A 67 -9.18 4.36 -27.02
C VAL A 67 -8.43 3.04 -27.25
N PRO A 68 -8.13 2.65 -28.48
CA PRO A 68 -7.30 1.47 -28.73
C PRO A 68 -5.96 1.55 -28.00
N LEU A 69 -5.66 0.53 -27.20
CA LEU A 69 -4.42 0.47 -26.42
C LEU A 69 -3.33 -0.16 -27.29
N VAL A 70 -2.13 0.41 -27.19
CA VAL A 70 -0.91 -0.17 -27.76
C VAL A 70 -0.10 -0.73 -26.60
N GLU A 71 0.28 -2.00 -26.66
CA GLU A 71 1.21 -2.56 -25.69
C GLU A 71 2.56 -1.84 -25.79
N ALA A 72 3.11 -1.43 -24.66
CA ALA A 72 4.42 -0.79 -24.60
C ALA A 72 5.49 -1.81 -25.03
N GLY A 73 5.88 -1.78 -26.29
CA GLY A 73 6.88 -2.67 -26.89
C GLY A 73 8.30 -2.19 -26.62
N GLY A 74 8.73 -2.26 -25.36
CA GLY A 74 10.09 -1.84 -24.98
C GLY A 74 10.83 -2.81 -24.08
N GLU A 75 10.16 -3.83 -23.56
CA GLU A 75 10.73 -4.76 -22.57
C GLU A 75 11.98 -5.47 -23.08
N ALA A 76 11.96 -6.01 -24.30
CA ALA A 76 13.12 -6.70 -24.87
C ALA A 76 14.33 -5.79 -25.09
N LEU A 77 14.11 -4.53 -25.44
CA LEU A 77 15.20 -3.54 -25.58
C LEU A 77 15.75 -3.14 -24.23
N LEU A 78 14.90 -2.99 -23.23
CA LEU A 78 15.28 -2.70 -21.84
C LEU A 78 16.08 -3.87 -21.26
N GLU A 79 15.62 -5.11 -21.41
CA GLU A 79 16.34 -6.30 -20.98
C GLU A 79 17.73 -6.40 -21.63
N LYS A 80 17.83 -6.11 -22.93
CA LYS A 80 19.12 -6.08 -23.62
C LYS A 80 20.04 -5.00 -23.05
N LEU A 81 19.53 -3.80 -22.79
CA LEU A 81 20.30 -2.72 -22.18
C LEU A 81 20.76 -3.10 -20.77
N LEU A 82 19.88 -3.67 -19.96
CA LEU A 82 20.19 -4.14 -18.60
C LEU A 82 21.25 -5.25 -18.64
N SER A 83 21.19 -6.18 -19.60
CA SER A 83 22.21 -7.24 -19.76
C SER A 83 23.60 -6.68 -20.04
N TRP A 84 23.71 -5.55 -20.72
CA TRP A 84 25.00 -4.87 -20.93
C TRP A 84 25.50 -4.14 -19.67
N ALA A 85 24.60 -3.66 -18.83
CA ALA A 85 24.93 -2.99 -17.58
C ALA A 85 25.37 -3.98 -16.48
N GLU A 86 24.86 -5.22 -16.51
CA GLU A 86 25.07 -6.23 -15.48
C GLU A 86 26.54 -6.50 -15.14
N PRO A 87 27.48 -6.66 -16.10
CA PRO A 87 28.91 -6.89 -15.79
C PRO A 87 29.62 -5.70 -15.09
N HIS A 88 29.01 -4.52 -15.16
CA HIS A 88 29.56 -3.29 -14.56
C HIS A 88 28.92 -2.99 -13.20
N ARG A 89 27.87 -3.68 -12.83
CA ARG A 89 27.14 -3.51 -11.58
C ARG A 89 27.93 -4.13 -10.42
N ARG A 90 28.11 -3.35 -9.35
CA ARG A 90 28.80 -3.78 -8.12
C ARG A 90 27.88 -3.98 -6.93
N LEU A 91 26.71 -3.38 -6.95
CA LEU A 91 25.73 -3.45 -5.87
C LEU A 91 24.53 -4.29 -6.31
N GLY A 92 24.05 -5.17 -5.42
CA GLY A 92 22.83 -5.90 -5.61
C GLY A 92 21.60 -4.98 -5.48
N VAL A 93 20.55 -5.26 -6.25
CA VAL A 93 19.27 -4.54 -6.17
C VAL A 93 18.28 -5.38 -5.38
N ARG A 94 17.81 -4.84 -4.25
CA ARG A 94 16.80 -5.46 -3.42
C ARG A 94 15.54 -4.62 -3.40
N ALA A 95 14.38 -5.29 -3.52
CA ALA A 95 13.08 -4.64 -3.53
C ALA A 95 12.49 -4.50 -2.12
N ASN A 96 11.51 -3.61 -1.96
CA ASN A 96 10.59 -3.64 -0.84
C ASN A 96 9.41 -4.56 -1.22
N ALA A 97 9.07 -5.50 -0.36
CA ALA A 97 7.92 -6.37 -0.54
C ALA A 97 7.39 -6.82 0.83
N ASP A 98 6.10 -6.61 1.04
CA ASP A 98 5.43 -6.88 2.31
C ASP A 98 4.42 -8.04 2.19
N THR A 99 4.13 -8.46 0.95
CA THR A 99 3.22 -9.57 0.65
C THR A 99 3.89 -10.65 -0.21
N PRO A 100 3.37 -11.89 -0.22
CA PRO A 100 3.84 -12.93 -1.13
C PRO A 100 3.75 -12.54 -2.61
N GLU A 101 2.71 -11.81 -2.99
CA GLU A 101 2.48 -11.30 -4.35
C GLU A 101 3.56 -10.31 -4.75
N ASP A 102 3.88 -9.35 -3.87
CA ASP A 102 4.95 -8.38 -4.11
C ASP A 102 6.31 -9.05 -4.22
N ALA A 103 6.58 -10.07 -3.38
CA ALA A 103 7.82 -10.84 -3.44
C ALA A 103 7.97 -11.57 -4.78
N ARG A 104 6.90 -12.23 -5.28
CA ARG A 104 6.91 -12.88 -6.60
C ARG A 104 7.15 -11.87 -7.72
N ARG A 105 6.47 -10.72 -7.65
CA ARG A 105 6.65 -9.63 -8.63
C ARG A 105 8.05 -9.06 -8.61
N ALA A 106 8.60 -8.79 -7.42
CA ALA A 106 9.96 -8.31 -7.26
C ALA A 106 10.97 -9.28 -7.89
N ARG A 107 10.82 -10.58 -7.63
CA ARG A 107 11.67 -11.62 -8.24
C ARG A 107 11.52 -11.67 -9.76
N ALA A 108 10.31 -11.56 -10.29
CA ALA A 108 10.07 -11.53 -11.74
C ALA A 108 10.73 -10.32 -12.41
N PHE A 109 10.82 -9.19 -11.73
CA PHE A 109 11.55 -8.01 -12.19
C PHE A 109 13.07 -8.08 -11.96
N GLY A 110 13.60 -9.20 -11.49
CA GLY A 110 15.04 -9.41 -11.33
C GLY A 110 15.62 -8.89 -10.03
N ALA A 111 14.80 -8.63 -9.01
CA ALA A 111 15.32 -8.30 -7.69
C ALA A 111 16.13 -9.45 -7.09
N GLU A 112 17.28 -9.13 -6.51
CA GLU A 112 18.23 -10.08 -5.90
C GLU A 112 17.96 -10.32 -4.41
N GLY A 113 16.80 -9.93 -3.95
CA GLY A 113 16.33 -10.11 -2.57
C GLY A 113 15.28 -9.09 -2.18
N ILE A 114 14.78 -9.24 -0.97
CA ILE A 114 13.94 -8.25 -0.30
C ILE A 114 14.81 -7.44 0.66
N GLY A 115 14.92 -6.15 0.41
CA GLY A 115 15.67 -5.21 1.25
C GLY A 115 14.90 -4.72 2.45
N LEU A 116 13.58 -4.73 2.35
CA LEU A 116 12.66 -4.39 3.46
C LEU A 116 11.33 -5.12 3.29
N CYS A 117 11.01 -5.94 4.28
CA CYS A 117 9.68 -6.50 4.50
C CYS A 117 9.15 -5.93 5.82
N ARG A 118 8.07 -5.14 5.74
CA ARG A 118 7.45 -4.48 6.90
C ARG A 118 6.35 -5.37 7.46
N THR A 119 6.56 -5.89 8.65
CA THR A 119 5.62 -6.85 9.26
C THR A 119 4.28 -6.24 9.61
N GLU A 120 4.24 -4.94 9.91
CA GLU A 120 3.01 -4.21 10.18
C GLU A 120 2.06 -4.17 8.97
N HIS A 121 2.59 -4.12 7.74
CA HIS A 121 1.77 -4.11 6.53
C HIS A 121 1.00 -5.43 6.31
N MET A 122 1.49 -6.54 6.86
CA MET A 122 0.79 -7.82 6.81
C MET A 122 -0.55 -7.78 7.55
N PHE A 123 -0.73 -6.85 8.49
CA PHE A 123 -1.89 -6.76 9.36
C PHE A 123 -2.97 -5.77 8.91
N PHE A 124 -2.71 -4.96 7.87
CA PHE A 124 -3.72 -4.00 7.36
C PHE A 124 -4.81 -4.65 6.48
N ARG A 125 -4.72 -5.92 6.17
CA ARG A 125 -5.74 -6.62 5.42
C ARG A 125 -7.05 -6.72 6.21
N GLU A 126 -8.18 -6.67 5.51
CA GLU A 126 -9.52 -6.67 6.11
C GLU A 126 -9.80 -7.89 6.99
N ASP A 127 -9.26 -9.05 6.63
CA ASP A 127 -9.40 -10.29 7.38
C ASP A 127 -8.56 -10.35 8.67
N ARG A 128 -7.58 -9.45 8.84
CA ARG A 128 -6.60 -9.44 9.94
C ARG A 128 -6.76 -8.26 10.88
N LEU A 129 -7.14 -7.11 10.33
CA LEU A 129 -7.31 -5.86 11.08
C LEU A 129 -8.21 -6.00 12.32
N PRO A 130 -9.33 -6.76 12.31
CA PRO A 130 -10.13 -7.00 13.51
C PRO A 130 -9.37 -7.69 14.63
N TRP A 131 -8.44 -8.59 14.31
CA TRP A 131 -7.62 -9.30 15.30
C TRP A 131 -6.55 -8.42 15.92
N VAL A 132 -5.95 -7.51 15.13
CA VAL A 132 -5.02 -6.49 15.66
C VAL A 132 -5.76 -5.55 16.62
N ARG A 133 -6.97 -5.11 16.27
CA ARG A 133 -7.81 -4.29 17.15
C ARG A 133 -8.17 -5.03 18.44
N ARG A 134 -8.50 -6.32 18.37
CA ARG A 134 -8.74 -7.15 19.55
C ARG A 134 -7.51 -7.25 20.44
N LEU A 135 -6.31 -7.42 19.83
CA LEU A 135 -5.06 -7.43 20.59
C LEU A 135 -4.82 -6.11 21.32
N ILE A 136 -5.02 -4.97 20.64
CA ILE A 136 -4.84 -3.63 21.22
C ILE A 136 -5.83 -3.38 22.37
N LEU A 137 -7.02 -3.97 22.29
CA LEU A 137 -8.10 -3.78 23.26
C LEU A 137 -8.17 -4.84 24.34
N ALA A 138 -7.37 -5.90 24.23
CA ALA A 138 -7.40 -7.00 25.19
C ALA A 138 -7.26 -6.48 26.63
N GLU A 139 -8.18 -6.89 27.48
CA GLU A 139 -8.20 -6.56 28.90
C GLU A 139 -7.76 -7.76 29.76
N THR A 140 -7.78 -8.96 29.19
CA THR A 140 -7.38 -10.20 29.87
C THR A 140 -6.28 -10.93 29.10
N PRO A 141 -5.42 -11.68 29.79
CA PRO A 141 -4.39 -12.51 29.14
C PRO A 141 -4.96 -13.53 28.15
N GLU A 142 -6.17 -14.02 28.38
CA GLU A 142 -6.84 -14.99 27.51
C GLU A 142 -7.26 -14.35 26.19
N GLU A 143 -7.79 -13.12 26.23
CA GLU A 143 -8.15 -12.36 25.03
C GLU A 143 -6.90 -12.00 24.21
N GLU A 144 -5.84 -11.58 24.88
CA GLU A 144 -4.55 -11.30 24.28
C GLU A 144 -3.98 -12.57 23.59
N ALA A 145 -3.93 -13.68 24.29
CA ALA A 145 -3.42 -14.95 23.77
C ALA A 145 -4.21 -15.42 22.54
N LEU A 146 -5.53 -15.31 22.53
CA LEU A 146 -6.37 -15.69 21.40
C LEU A 146 -6.09 -14.81 20.18
N ALA A 147 -5.95 -13.51 20.37
CA ALA A 147 -5.65 -12.59 19.28
C ALA A 147 -4.25 -12.84 18.70
N LEU A 148 -3.26 -13.04 19.56
CA LEU A 148 -1.89 -13.36 19.17
C LEU A 148 -1.80 -14.68 18.41
N GLU A 149 -2.51 -15.73 18.82
CA GLU A 149 -2.53 -17.02 18.12
C GLU A 149 -3.04 -16.87 16.69
N ARG A 150 -4.10 -16.08 16.49
CA ARG A 150 -4.65 -15.81 15.16
C ARG A 150 -3.69 -15.01 14.28
N LEU A 151 -3.13 -13.94 14.82
CA LEU A 151 -2.15 -13.12 14.10
C LEU A 151 -0.89 -13.91 13.77
N PHE A 152 -0.44 -14.77 14.67
CA PHE A 152 0.68 -15.68 14.43
C PHE A 152 0.44 -16.62 13.25
N CYS A 153 -0.76 -17.20 13.14
CA CYS A 153 -1.10 -18.07 12.02
C CYS A 153 -1.02 -17.32 10.67
N PHE A 154 -1.56 -16.12 10.60
CA PHE A 154 -1.50 -15.30 9.39
C PHE A 154 -0.05 -14.93 9.01
N GLN A 155 0.69 -14.41 9.97
CA GLN A 155 2.07 -13.98 9.74
C GLN A 155 2.99 -15.14 9.37
N LYS A 156 2.82 -16.29 10.03
CA LYS A 156 3.56 -17.51 9.71
C LYS A 156 3.35 -17.95 8.26
N GLU A 157 2.11 -17.90 7.78
CA GLU A 157 1.81 -18.30 6.41
C GLU A 157 2.36 -17.31 5.39
N ASP A 158 2.24 -16.00 5.63
CA ASP A 158 2.83 -14.98 4.78
C ASP A 158 4.36 -15.13 4.68
N PHE A 159 5.05 -15.33 5.80
CA PHE A 159 6.49 -15.56 5.79
C PHE A 159 6.88 -16.81 5.00
N LYS A 160 6.15 -17.90 5.15
CA LYS A 160 6.41 -19.12 4.36
C LYS A 160 6.31 -18.83 2.86
N GLU A 161 5.27 -18.14 2.44
CA GLU A 161 5.06 -17.82 1.03
C GLU A 161 6.08 -16.80 0.49
N ILE A 162 6.43 -15.77 1.28
CA ILE A 162 7.48 -14.81 0.93
C ILE A 162 8.83 -15.52 0.78
N LEU A 163 9.20 -16.36 1.75
CA LEU A 163 10.47 -17.09 1.73
C LEU A 163 10.52 -18.11 0.58
N ARG A 164 9.39 -18.76 0.26
CA ARG A 164 9.30 -19.62 -0.94
C ARG A 164 9.45 -18.84 -2.23
N ALA A 165 8.81 -17.67 -2.33
CA ALA A 165 8.93 -16.80 -3.49
C ALA A 165 10.38 -16.33 -3.70
N MET A 166 11.11 -16.13 -2.63
CA MET A 166 12.50 -15.65 -2.62
C MET A 166 13.52 -16.75 -2.35
N ASP A 167 13.19 -18.02 -2.60
CA ASP A 167 14.08 -19.14 -2.34
C ASP A 167 15.46 -18.93 -2.98
N GLY A 168 16.52 -19.06 -2.16
CA GLY A 168 17.91 -18.79 -2.53
C GLY A 168 18.32 -17.29 -2.50
N LEU A 169 17.40 -16.37 -2.21
CA LEU A 169 17.64 -14.93 -2.14
C LEU A 169 17.40 -14.38 -0.72
N PRO A 170 18.16 -13.35 -0.29
CA PRO A 170 18.01 -12.80 1.05
C PRO A 170 16.71 -12.01 1.22
N VAL A 171 16.10 -12.14 2.40
CA VAL A 171 14.93 -11.36 2.82
C VAL A 171 15.25 -10.66 4.14
N THR A 172 15.24 -9.33 4.12
CA THR A 172 15.42 -8.51 5.33
C THR A 172 14.05 -8.16 5.90
N VAL A 173 13.76 -8.65 7.10
CA VAL A 173 12.50 -8.43 7.79
C VAL A 173 12.68 -7.36 8.84
N ARG A 174 11.85 -6.31 8.81
CA ARG A 174 11.72 -5.38 9.92
C ARG A 174 10.79 -5.99 10.96
N LEU A 175 11.25 -6.10 12.19
CA LEU A 175 10.39 -6.48 13.30
C LEU A 175 9.27 -5.46 13.47
N LEU A 176 8.18 -5.88 14.12
CA LEU A 176 6.97 -5.08 14.27
C LEU A 176 7.29 -3.71 14.90
N ASP A 177 7.03 -2.66 14.17
CA ASP A 177 7.22 -1.26 14.56
C ASP A 177 5.98 -0.45 14.15
N PRO A 178 4.80 -0.74 14.75
CA PRO A 178 3.58 -0.06 14.34
C PRO A 178 3.36 1.20 15.16
N PRO A 179 3.01 2.29 14.53
CA PRO A 179 2.19 3.29 15.18
C PRO A 179 0.81 2.66 15.44
N LEU A 180 0.58 2.21 16.68
CA LEU A 180 -0.63 1.45 17.05
C LEU A 180 -1.93 2.18 16.68
N HIS A 181 -1.90 3.51 16.62
CA HIS A 181 -3.04 4.33 16.21
C HIS A 181 -3.44 4.13 14.73
N GLU A 182 -2.54 3.66 13.84
CA GLU A 182 -2.88 3.41 12.42
C GLU A 182 -3.82 2.20 12.25
N PHE A 183 -3.81 1.27 13.21
CA PHE A 183 -4.72 0.13 13.20
C PHE A 183 -6.12 0.46 13.72
N LEU A 184 -6.27 1.58 14.40
CA LEU A 184 -7.53 2.01 14.99
C LEU A 184 -8.31 2.88 13.99
N PRO A 185 -9.66 2.89 14.07
CA PRO A 185 -10.45 3.84 13.31
C PRO A 185 -10.08 5.29 13.66
N PRO A 186 -10.31 6.26 12.77
CA PRO A 186 -10.10 7.67 13.06
C PRO A 186 -10.81 8.10 14.35
N LEU A 187 -10.10 8.86 15.23
CA LEU A 187 -10.63 9.29 16.54
C LEU A 187 -11.99 9.99 16.43
N GLU A 188 -12.17 10.81 15.38
CA GLU A 188 -13.43 11.51 15.13
C GLU A 188 -14.60 10.55 14.84
N ALA A 189 -14.33 9.46 14.11
CA ALA A 189 -15.33 8.44 13.83
C ALA A 189 -15.68 7.63 15.10
N LEU A 190 -14.69 7.36 15.95
CA LEU A 190 -14.89 6.69 17.23
C LEU A 190 -15.68 7.58 18.20
N ALA A 191 -15.36 8.87 18.27
CA ALA A 191 -16.05 9.82 19.12
C ALA A 191 -17.55 9.92 18.75
N ARG A 192 -17.87 10.04 17.47
CA ARG A 192 -19.27 10.07 16.99
C ARG A 192 -20.04 8.80 17.36
N ARG A 193 -19.45 7.64 17.14
CA ARG A 193 -20.08 6.36 17.50
C ARG A 193 -20.27 6.21 19.01
N ALA A 194 -19.31 6.71 19.81
CA ALA A 194 -19.41 6.70 21.27
C ALA A 194 -20.54 7.62 21.76
N GLU A 195 -20.73 8.79 21.14
CA GLU A 195 -21.85 9.71 21.41
C GLU A 195 -23.21 9.09 21.04
N GLU A 196 -23.25 8.22 20.03
CA GLU A 196 -24.45 7.44 19.63
C GLU A 196 -24.73 6.24 20.56
N GLY A 197 -23.91 6.03 21.60
CA GLY A 197 -24.10 4.97 22.59
C GLY A 197 -23.36 3.66 22.29
N ASP A 198 -22.40 3.65 21.35
CA ASP A 198 -21.58 2.50 21.06
C ASP A 198 -20.47 2.37 22.14
N GLU A 199 -20.67 1.45 23.08
CA GLU A 199 -19.73 1.22 24.19
C GLU A 199 -18.36 0.73 23.71
N GLU A 200 -18.32 -0.06 22.62
CA GLU A 200 -17.07 -0.54 22.03
C GLU A 200 -16.28 0.61 21.42
N ALA A 201 -16.94 1.51 20.71
CA ALA A 201 -16.32 2.72 20.19
C ALA A 201 -15.78 3.62 21.31
N GLY A 202 -16.50 3.73 22.43
CA GLY A 202 -16.04 4.46 23.61
C GLY A 202 -14.80 3.87 24.27
N ARG A 203 -14.68 2.53 24.33
CA ARG A 203 -13.47 1.85 24.81
C ARG A 203 -12.28 2.05 23.87
N LEU A 204 -12.51 1.89 22.56
CA LEU A 204 -11.53 2.14 21.50
C LEU A 204 -11.01 3.57 21.56
N LEU A 205 -11.88 4.54 21.72
CA LEU A 205 -11.51 5.95 21.80
C LEU A 205 -10.56 6.21 22.96
N ARG A 206 -10.95 5.82 24.17
CA ARG A 206 -10.09 5.98 25.37
C ARG A 206 -8.73 5.32 25.21
N ARG A 207 -8.69 4.11 24.62
CA ARG A 207 -7.45 3.38 24.40
C ARG A 207 -6.59 4.04 23.33
N ALA A 208 -7.20 4.52 22.24
CA ALA A 208 -6.51 5.23 21.17
C ALA A 208 -5.89 6.55 21.66
N GLU A 209 -6.59 7.29 22.53
CA GLU A 209 -6.07 8.50 23.15
C GLU A 209 -4.87 8.20 24.06
N ALA A 210 -4.98 7.17 24.90
CA ALA A 210 -3.87 6.74 25.77
C ALA A 210 -2.63 6.29 24.98
N LEU A 211 -2.83 5.60 23.86
CA LEU A 211 -1.74 5.16 22.98
C LEU A 211 -1.08 6.33 22.24
N LYS A 212 -1.83 7.38 21.93
CA LYS A 212 -1.30 8.59 21.29
C LYS A 212 -0.34 9.34 22.21
N GLU A 213 -0.62 9.37 23.51
CA GLU A 213 0.25 9.98 24.52
C GLU A 213 1.52 9.15 24.80
N ALA A 214 1.42 7.83 24.63
CA ALA A 214 2.51 6.88 24.88
C ALA A 214 3.27 6.47 23.60
N ASN A 215 3.24 7.27 22.52
CA ASN A 215 3.82 6.90 21.24
C ASN A 215 5.34 6.67 21.33
N PRO A 216 5.85 5.43 21.31
CA PRO A 216 7.27 5.10 21.46
C PRO A 216 8.13 5.57 20.29
N MET A 217 7.53 5.93 19.15
CA MET A 217 8.23 6.44 17.96
C MET A 217 8.79 7.86 18.16
N LEU A 218 8.37 8.56 19.21
CA LEU A 218 8.83 9.91 19.56
C LEU A 218 9.73 9.94 20.79
N GLY A 219 10.09 8.77 21.31
CA GLY A 219 11.00 8.62 22.44
C GLY A 219 12.46 8.76 22.06
#